data_e062026f11054277e135d4d0d0e45c68
#
_entry.id   e062026f11054277e135d4d0d0e45c68
#
_cell.length_a   1.000
_cell.length_b   1.000
_cell.length_c   1.000
_cell.angle_alpha   90.00
_cell.angle_beta   90.00
_cell.angle_gamma   90.00
#
_symmetry.space_group_name_H-M   'P 1'
#
loop_
_entity.id
_entity.type
_entity.pdbx_description
1 polymer ?
#
loop_
_entity_poly.entity_id
_entity_poly.type
_entity_poly.pdbx_seq_one_letter_code
_entity_poly.pdbx_strand_id
1 'polypeptide(L)'
;MYEKLYRELLLRYNELERENTRLSEENLQLRRQLGFAEIPEENIEKSVTDVASVNKYSSSKEKIELFRSLFRGREDVFAKRWQSTTSVKSGYQPVCENEWAEGLCDKRKYKCANCPNRMLKSLNDEDIYKHLEGKDGLARDVVGIYPMLQDETCHFLCADFDDEGFEKDVSAFREVCKELDIPICVERSRSGNGTHAWIFFDTPISAATARKFGSSILTKAMEKRGELSFKSYDRLFPNQDTMPEGGFGNLVALPLQGLARKVGNSVFVDEQFHPYDDQWEYLSTVKRVSADTVETLVISFGKDGELGKLVSESDSKPWETKKKVKITHSDLPMVLNIVRANMIYIPTAELSANAKNQIKRLAAFKNPDFYRAQAMRLPIYDKPRIICTADITEGYIAIPRGCEDALYNLLDEADVSYTIEDKTNAGEAIPVSFNGELREEQQPAADALLAQNTGVLSATTAFGKTVVASYIIGQRKTNTLILVHTQALMSQWKKSLESFLHFDITPPEEKKGRGRKKVWSSVGVLGQEKILCTEL
;
A
#
# COMPACT_ATOMS: atom_id res chain seq x y z
N MET A 1 -6.75 -31.74 37.61
CA MET A 1 -6.37 -30.36 37.19
C MET A 1 -7.41 -29.76 36.23
N TYR A 2 -7.70 -30.41 35.10
CA TYR A 2 -8.66 -29.94 34.08
C TYR A 2 -10.08 -29.76 34.59
N GLU A 3 -10.58 -30.66 35.44
CA GLU A 3 -11.92 -30.61 35.97
C GLU A 3 -12.16 -29.45 36.94
N LYS A 4 -11.13 -29.06 37.70
CA LYS A 4 -11.15 -27.89 38.56
C LYS A 4 -11.18 -26.58 37.74
N LEU A 5 -10.37 -26.53 36.70
CA LEU A 5 -10.30 -25.39 35.77
C LEU A 5 -11.63 -25.22 35.00
N TYR A 6 -12.22 -26.31 34.56
CA TYR A 6 -13.52 -26.31 33.88
C TYR A 6 -14.66 -25.81 34.78
N ARG A 7 -14.70 -26.24 36.07
CA ARG A 7 -15.69 -25.73 37.02
C ARG A 7 -15.50 -24.25 37.31
N GLU A 8 -14.28 -23.79 37.41
CA GLU A 8 -13.95 -22.38 37.64
C GLU A 8 -14.33 -21.51 36.44
N LEU A 9 -14.09 -22.00 35.22
CA LEU A 9 -14.51 -21.36 33.98
C LEU A 9 -16.04 -21.30 33.86
N LEU A 10 -16.74 -22.36 34.22
CA LEU A 10 -18.20 -22.45 34.17
C LEU A 10 -18.85 -21.49 35.19
N LEU A 11 -18.25 -21.35 36.38
CA LEU A 11 -18.71 -20.37 37.36
C LEU A 11 -18.57 -18.96 36.85
N ARG A 12 -17.40 -18.64 36.24
CA ARG A 12 -17.12 -17.34 35.70
C ARG A 12 -17.99 -17.01 34.47
N TYR A 13 -18.29 -17.99 33.64
CA TYR A 13 -19.23 -17.86 32.53
C TYR A 13 -20.64 -17.51 33.05
N ASN A 14 -21.13 -18.22 34.04
CA ASN A 14 -22.46 -17.98 34.62
C ASN A 14 -22.55 -16.61 35.34
N GLU A 15 -21.43 -16.12 35.93
CA GLU A 15 -21.34 -14.76 36.47
C GLU A 15 -21.43 -13.69 35.39
N LEU A 16 -20.69 -13.87 34.28
CA LEU A 16 -20.70 -12.95 33.14
C LEU A 16 -22.08 -12.95 32.45
N GLU A 17 -22.74 -14.07 32.34
CA GLU A 17 -24.09 -14.17 31.77
C GLU A 17 -25.13 -13.41 32.61
N ARG A 18 -25.05 -13.52 33.95
CA ARG A 18 -25.90 -12.76 34.87
C ARG A 18 -25.61 -11.24 34.78
N GLU A 19 -24.35 -10.85 34.68
CA GLU A 19 -23.97 -9.44 34.56
C GLU A 19 -24.43 -8.87 33.22
N ASN A 20 -24.33 -9.63 32.14
CA ASN A 20 -24.81 -9.23 30.81
C ASN A 20 -26.33 -9.05 30.80
N THR A 21 -27.08 -9.95 31.45
CA THR A 21 -28.53 -9.82 31.61
C THR A 21 -28.89 -8.56 32.39
N ARG A 22 -28.18 -8.29 33.51
CA ARG A 22 -28.38 -7.08 34.32
C ARG A 22 -28.12 -5.81 33.53
N LEU A 23 -27.02 -5.74 32.78
CA LEU A 23 -26.65 -4.59 31.95
C LEU A 23 -27.64 -4.37 30.80
N SER A 24 -28.18 -5.44 30.23
CA SER A 24 -29.22 -5.38 29.20
C SER A 24 -30.53 -4.80 29.73
N GLU A 25 -30.96 -5.23 30.93
CA GLU A 25 -32.11 -4.65 31.60
C GLU A 25 -31.93 -3.17 31.97
N GLU A 26 -30.77 -2.81 32.49
CA GLU A 26 -30.41 -1.42 32.82
C GLU A 26 -30.39 -0.55 31.56
N ASN A 27 -29.84 -1.03 30.46
CA ASN A 27 -29.83 -0.33 29.17
C ASN A 27 -31.24 -0.12 28.64
N LEU A 28 -32.13 -1.12 28.75
CA LEU A 28 -33.53 -1.01 28.38
C LEU A 28 -34.25 0.05 29.24
N GLN A 29 -33.98 0.07 30.54
CA GLN A 29 -34.56 1.05 31.45
C GLN A 29 -34.08 2.47 31.18
N LEU A 30 -32.80 2.66 30.89
CA LEU A 30 -32.21 3.95 30.49
C LEU A 30 -32.78 4.44 29.14
N ARG A 31 -32.98 3.55 28.17
CA ARG A 31 -33.61 3.88 26.89
C ARG A 31 -35.07 4.36 27.07
N ARG A 32 -35.84 3.71 27.95
CA ARG A 32 -37.20 4.16 28.31
C ARG A 32 -37.19 5.55 28.96
N GLN A 33 -36.24 5.82 29.85
CA GLN A 33 -36.10 7.12 30.51
C GLN A 33 -35.69 8.24 29.51
N LEU A 34 -34.93 7.90 28.48
CA LEU A 34 -34.47 8.84 27.45
C LEU A 34 -35.46 8.99 26.28
N GLY A 35 -36.62 8.30 26.32
CA GLY A 35 -37.68 8.44 25.30
C GLY A 35 -37.36 7.77 23.96
N PHE A 36 -36.40 6.83 23.92
CA PHE A 36 -36.21 6.01 22.73
C PHE A 36 -37.35 5.00 22.57
N ALA A 37 -37.89 4.86 21.37
CA ALA A 37 -38.93 3.91 21.07
C ALA A 37 -38.51 2.47 21.39
N GLU A 38 -39.45 1.69 21.99
CA GLU A 38 -39.19 0.27 22.25
C GLU A 38 -39.04 -0.47 20.92
N ILE A 39 -37.99 -1.24 20.79
CA ILE A 39 -37.84 -2.20 19.70
C ILE A 39 -38.69 -3.40 20.14
N PRO A 40 -39.73 -3.79 19.38
CA PRO A 40 -40.56 -4.95 19.74
C PRO A 40 -39.71 -6.22 19.75
N GLU A 41 -39.70 -6.96 20.84
CA GLU A 41 -38.99 -8.24 21.01
C GLU A 41 -39.50 -9.38 20.11
N GLU A 42 -40.55 -9.16 19.31
CA GLU A 42 -41.18 -10.20 18.51
C GLU A 42 -40.46 -10.59 17.20
N ASN A 43 -39.29 -10.03 16.88
CA ASN A 43 -38.65 -10.33 15.59
C ASN A 43 -37.25 -10.97 15.67
N ILE A 44 -36.81 -11.47 16.84
CA ILE A 44 -35.44 -12.08 16.94
C ILE A 44 -35.48 -13.61 16.72
N GLU A 45 -36.61 -14.28 16.83
CA GLU A 45 -36.69 -15.76 16.65
C GLU A 45 -37.32 -16.24 15.33
N LYS A 46 -37.67 -15.36 14.39
CA LYS A 46 -38.30 -15.77 13.13
C LYS A 46 -37.53 -15.48 11.85
N SER A 47 -36.21 -15.33 11.90
CA SER A 47 -35.42 -15.09 10.67
C SER A 47 -34.38 -16.17 10.33
N VAL A 48 -34.54 -17.38 10.81
CA VAL A 48 -33.71 -18.55 10.43
C VAL A 48 -34.48 -19.61 9.67
N THR A 49 -35.57 -19.25 8.98
CA THR A 49 -36.19 -20.20 8.01
C THR A 49 -36.71 -19.41 6.81
N ASP A 50 -36.21 -19.75 5.62
CA ASP A 50 -36.70 -19.38 4.29
C ASP A 50 -36.59 -17.88 3.90
N VAL A 51 -35.40 -17.33 3.88
CA VAL A 51 -35.11 -16.30 2.88
C VAL A 51 -35.03 -17.05 1.55
N ALA A 52 -36.04 -16.88 0.70
CA ALA A 52 -36.02 -17.42 -0.65
C ALA A 52 -34.70 -16.98 -1.31
N SER A 53 -33.81 -17.92 -1.62
CA SER A 53 -32.50 -17.66 -2.20
C SER A 53 -32.68 -16.85 -3.47
N VAL A 54 -32.18 -15.63 -3.48
CA VAL A 54 -32.19 -14.79 -4.69
C VAL A 54 -31.31 -15.46 -5.74
N ASN A 55 -31.85 -15.69 -6.94
CA ASN A 55 -31.18 -16.41 -8.02
C ASN A 55 -31.39 -15.70 -9.37
N LYS A 56 -30.88 -16.26 -10.47
CA LYS A 56 -30.98 -15.66 -11.80
C LYS A 56 -32.42 -15.41 -12.26
N TYR A 57 -33.39 -16.11 -11.71
CA TYR A 57 -34.82 -15.98 -12.06
C TYR A 57 -35.55 -14.97 -11.17
N SER A 58 -34.98 -14.54 -10.06
CA SER A 58 -35.54 -13.54 -9.16
C SER A 58 -35.75 -12.20 -9.87
N SER A 59 -36.67 -11.39 -9.35
CA SER A 59 -36.98 -10.06 -9.90
C SER A 59 -35.77 -9.10 -9.82
N SER A 60 -35.75 -8.09 -10.67
CA SER A 60 -34.75 -7.04 -10.61
C SER A 60 -34.70 -6.32 -9.25
N LYS A 61 -35.87 -6.18 -8.60
CA LYS A 61 -35.98 -5.56 -7.29
C LYS A 61 -35.26 -6.40 -6.22
N GLU A 62 -35.55 -7.70 -6.12
CA GLU A 62 -34.90 -8.61 -5.18
C GLU A 62 -33.38 -8.65 -5.38
N LYS A 63 -32.93 -8.66 -6.64
CA LYS A 63 -31.51 -8.63 -6.99
C LYS A 63 -30.84 -7.32 -6.53
N ILE A 64 -31.49 -6.18 -6.72
CA ILE A 64 -30.96 -4.87 -6.30
C ILE A 64 -30.95 -4.78 -4.77
N GLU A 65 -31.97 -5.27 -4.08
CA GLU A 65 -32.03 -5.30 -2.61
C GLU A 65 -30.89 -6.14 -2.04
N LEU A 66 -30.66 -7.36 -2.55
CA LEU A 66 -29.53 -8.20 -2.18
C LEU A 66 -28.19 -7.49 -2.45
N PHE A 67 -28.03 -6.95 -3.64
CA PHE A 67 -26.81 -6.26 -4.07
C PHE A 67 -26.47 -5.09 -3.15
N ARG A 68 -27.45 -4.23 -2.88
CA ARG A 68 -27.27 -3.09 -1.97
C ARG A 68 -27.03 -3.51 -0.53
N SER A 69 -27.54 -4.66 -0.10
CA SER A 69 -27.30 -5.17 1.24
C SER A 69 -25.86 -5.59 1.47
N LEU A 70 -25.15 -6.03 0.43
CA LEU A 70 -23.75 -6.46 0.47
C LEU A 70 -22.80 -5.28 0.20
N PHE A 71 -23.01 -4.57 -0.91
CA PHE A 71 -22.10 -3.50 -1.37
C PHE A 71 -22.53 -2.13 -0.82
N ARG A 72 -22.58 -2.01 0.53
CA ARG A 72 -22.96 -0.78 1.21
C ARG A 72 -21.77 0.14 1.38
N GLY A 73 -21.76 1.25 0.66
CA GLY A 73 -20.86 2.37 0.86
C GLY A 73 -21.63 3.64 1.19
N ARG A 74 -21.04 4.82 0.91
CA ARG A 74 -21.76 6.08 1.03
C ARG A 74 -22.94 6.09 0.09
N GLU A 75 -24.10 6.52 0.59
CA GLU A 75 -25.32 6.66 -0.20
C GLU A 75 -25.55 8.09 -0.67
N ASP A 76 -24.98 9.08 0.02
CA ASP A 76 -25.07 10.50 -0.29
C ASP A 76 -24.22 10.94 -1.49
N VAL A 77 -23.27 10.10 -1.90
CA VAL A 77 -22.39 10.33 -3.05
C VAL A 77 -21.90 9.01 -3.64
N PHE A 78 -21.85 8.96 -4.95
CA PHE A 78 -21.23 7.86 -5.69
C PHE A 78 -20.52 8.40 -6.94
N ALA A 79 -19.72 7.59 -7.58
CA ALA A 79 -19.05 7.97 -8.81
C ALA A 79 -19.53 7.14 -9.99
N LYS A 80 -19.43 7.72 -11.19
CA LYS A 80 -19.60 7.01 -12.46
C LYS A 80 -18.31 7.02 -13.25
N ARG A 81 -18.11 5.96 -14.01
CA ARG A 81 -17.01 5.87 -14.96
C ARG A 81 -17.25 6.84 -16.12
N TRP A 82 -16.22 7.56 -16.49
CA TRP A 82 -16.19 8.31 -17.74
C TRP A 82 -15.19 7.71 -18.71
N GLN A 83 -15.46 7.82 -19.99
CA GLN A 83 -14.60 7.40 -21.08
C GLN A 83 -14.50 8.54 -22.09
N SER A 84 -13.28 8.90 -22.46
CA SER A 84 -13.06 9.86 -23.55
C SER A 84 -13.47 9.22 -24.88
N THR A 85 -14.13 9.99 -25.74
CA THR A 85 -14.46 9.57 -27.10
C THR A 85 -13.33 9.82 -28.09
N THR A 86 -12.33 10.64 -27.70
CA THR A 86 -11.22 11.06 -28.57
C THR A 86 -9.87 10.49 -28.13
N SER A 87 -9.80 9.84 -26.98
CA SER A 87 -8.57 9.25 -26.43
C SER A 87 -8.89 7.99 -25.63
N VAL A 88 -7.87 7.19 -25.31
CA VAL A 88 -7.99 5.99 -24.46
C VAL A 88 -8.17 6.32 -22.97
N LYS A 89 -8.25 7.60 -22.59
CA LYS A 89 -8.37 8.01 -21.19
C LYS A 89 -9.73 7.68 -20.63
N SER A 90 -9.75 7.11 -19.44
CA SER A 90 -10.96 6.85 -18.64
C SER A 90 -10.66 7.06 -17.16
N GLY A 91 -11.70 7.14 -16.35
CA GLY A 91 -11.58 7.31 -14.91
C GLY A 91 -12.96 7.35 -14.25
N TYR A 92 -12.99 7.69 -12.98
CA TYR A 92 -14.22 7.86 -12.22
C TYR A 92 -14.35 9.30 -11.74
N GLN A 93 -15.58 9.78 -11.68
CA GLN A 93 -15.89 11.10 -11.12
C GLN A 93 -17.15 11.03 -10.27
N PRO A 94 -17.23 11.78 -9.16
CA PRO A 94 -18.46 11.90 -8.40
C PRO A 94 -19.59 12.46 -9.27
N VAL A 95 -20.79 11.89 -9.13
CA VAL A 95 -21.96 12.33 -9.91
C VAL A 95 -22.50 13.62 -9.33
N CYS A 96 -22.76 14.58 -10.21
CA CYS A 96 -23.32 15.88 -9.86
C CYS A 96 -24.65 16.07 -10.60
N GLU A 97 -25.71 16.47 -9.90
CA GLU A 97 -27.02 16.72 -10.51
C GLU A 97 -27.00 17.91 -11.50
N ASN A 98 -26.11 18.88 -11.24
CA ASN A 98 -25.92 20.03 -12.12
C ASN A 98 -24.92 19.77 -13.25
N GLU A 99 -24.48 18.52 -13.48
CA GLU A 99 -23.51 18.23 -14.52
C GLU A 99 -24.09 18.57 -15.92
N TRP A 100 -23.39 19.41 -16.66
CA TRP A 100 -23.78 19.93 -17.98
C TRP A 100 -25.02 20.84 -17.97
N ALA A 101 -25.55 21.24 -16.80
CA ALA A 101 -26.63 22.17 -16.71
C ALA A 101 -26.19 23.58 -17.16
N GLU A 102 -26.91 24.18 -18.10
CA GLU A 102 -26.63 25.51 -18.62
C GLU A 102 -26.66 26.56 -17.51
N GLY A 103 -25.67 27.44 -17.46
CA GLY A 103 -25.54 28.47 -16.43
C GLY A 103 -25.07 27.99 -15.06
N LEU A 104 -25.07 26.68 -14.77
CA LEU A 104 -24.65 26.10 -13.50
C LEU A 104 -23.32 25.36 -13.61
N CYS A 105 -23.08 24.64 -14.71
CA CYS A 105 -21.88 23.84 -14.92
C CYS A 105 -20.94 24.46 -15.95
N ASP A 106 -19.81 24.97 -15.51
CA ASP A 106 -18.75 25.46 -16.39
C ASP A 106 -17.42 24.76 -16.04
N LYS A 107 -17.18 23.59 -16.66
CA LYS A 107 -15.96 22.78 -16.47
C LYS A 107 -14.69 23.44 -17.03
N ARG A 108 -14.81 24.51 -17.83
CA ARG A 108 -13.66 25.29 -18.32
C ARG A 108 -13.19 26.27 -17.25
N LYS A 109 -14.13 26.83 -16.47
CA LYS A 109 -13.86 27.83 -15.43
C LYS A 109 -13.49 27.20 -14.09
N TYR A 110 -14.17 26.10 -13.71
CA TYR A 110 -14.01 25.47 -12.40
C TYR A 110 -13.72 23.99 -12.54
N LYS A 111 -12.76 23.48 -11.73
CA LYS A 111 -12.65 22.04 -11.46
C LYS A 111 -13.84 21.61 -10.61
N CYS A 112 -14.40 20.43 -10.85
CA CYS A 112 -15.57 19.92 -10.12
C CYS A 112 -15.38 19.92 -8.59
N ALA A 113 -14.16 19.70 -8.08
CA ALA A 113 -13.87 19.77 -6.66
C ALA A 113 -14.12 21.14 -6.03
N ASN A 114 -13.94 22.23 -6.81
CA ASN A 114 -14.03 23.62 -6.37
C ASN A 114 -15.24 24.34 -6.99
N CYS A 115 -16.20 23.61 -7.55
CA CYS A 115 -17.36 24.20 -8.20
C CYS A 115 -18.38 24.69 -7.13
N PRO A 116 -18.76 25.97 -7.15
CA PRO A 116 -19.74 26.53 -6.19
C PRO A 116 -21.16 25.97 -6.39
N ASN A 117 -21.48 25.48 -7.58
CA ASN A 117 -22.78 24.91 -7.93
C ASN A 117 -22.76 23.36 -7.88
N ARG A 118 -21.78 22.76 -7.22
CA ARG A 118 -21.68 21.32 -7.11
C ARG A 118 -22.81 20.77 -6.25
N MET A 119 -23.62 19.90 -6.82
CA MET A 119 -24.72 19.22 -6.12
C MET A 119 -24.54 17.72 -6.31
N LEU A 120 -24.08 17.05 -5.26
CA LEU A 120 -23.80 15.61 -5.33
C LEU A 120 -25.11 14.84 -5.39
N LYS A 121 -25.14 13.80 -6.21
CA LYS A 121 -26.27 12.91 -6.37
C LYS A 121 -26.16 11.72 -5.44
N SER A 122 -27.26 11.42 -4.72
CA SER A 122 -27.40 10.20 -3.94
C SER A 122 -27.55 8.97 -4.84
N LEU A 123 -26.96 7.84 -4.41
CA LEU A 123 -27.07 6.56 -5.11
C LEU A 123 -28.50 6.00 -4.95
N ASN A 124 -29.15 5.68 -6.05
CA ASN A 124 -30.48 5.08 -6.04
C ASN A 124 -30.54 3.75 -6.81
N ASP A 125 -31.68 3.06 -6.75
CA ASP A 125 -31.88 1.76 -7.37
C ASP A 125 -31.80 1.81 -8.90
N GLU A 126 -32.19 2.92 -9.52
CA GLU A 126 -32.09 3.12 -10.96
C GLU A 126 -30.64 3.19 -11.44
N ASP A 127 -29.73 3.79 -10.66
CA ASP A 127 -28.30 3.82 -10.96
C ASP A 127 -27.69 2.43 -10.85
N ILE A 128 -28.08 1.64 -9.84
CA ILE A 128 -27.69 0.22 -9.70
C ILE A 128 -28.28 -0.62 -10.83
N TYR A 129 -29.53 -0.42 -11.18
CA TYR A 129 -30.16 -1.13 -12.29
C TYR A 129 -29.41 -0.91 -13.60
N LYS A 130 -29.07 0.33 -13.94
CA LYS A 130 -28.28 0.66 -15.14
C LYS A 130 -26.91 0.02 -15.15
N HIS A 131 -26.23 0.00 -14.00
CA HIS A 131 -24.95 -0.69 -13.84
C HIS A 131 -25.06 -2.19 -14.12
N LEU A 132 -26.07 -2.85 -13.52
CA LEU A 132 -26.30 -4.29 -13.69
C LEU A 132 -26.80 -4.65 -15.08
N GLU A 133 -27.51 -3.75 -15.75
CA GLU A 133 -27.99 -3.95 -17.12
C GLU A 133 -26.89 -3.80 -18.17
N GLY A 134 -26.02 -2.79 -18.02
CA GLY A 134 -24.84 -2.59 -18.89
C GLY A 134 -25.19 -2.29 -20.34
N LYS A 135 -26.06 -1.30 -20.57
CA LYS A 135 -26.47 -0.87 -21.93
C LYS A 135 -25.51 0.11 -22.61
N ASP A 136 -24.71 0.84 -21.81
CA ASP A 136 -23.78 1.81 -22.36
C ASP A 136 -22.53 1.12 -22.92
N GLY A 137 -22.38 1.13 -24.26
CA GLY A 137 -21.24 0.49 -24.95
C GLY A 137 -19.85 1.04 -24.56
N LEU A 138 -19.79 2.22 -23.92
CA LEU A 138 -18.55 2.79 -23.38
C LEU A 138 -18.40 2.52 -21.88
N ALA A 139 -19.29 1.73 -21.28
CA ALA A 139 -19.30 1.39 -19.86
C ALA A 139 -19.28 2.63 -18.94
N ARG A 140 -20.01 3.70 -19.28
CA ARG A 140 -20.16 4.90 -18.46
C ARG A 140 -21.24 4.74 -17.40
N ASP A 141 -21.99 3.64 -17.45
CA ASP A 141 -22.96 3.19 -16.46
C ASP A 141 -22.32 2.45 -15.27
N VAL A 142 -21.02 2.21 -15.31
CA VAL A 142 -20.29 1.61 -14.16
C VAL A 142 -20.37 2.53 -12.96
N VAL A 143 -20.92 2.01 -11.88
CA VAL A 143 -21.00 2.68 -10.58
C VAL A 143 -19.75 2.34 -9.76
N GLY A 144 -19.17 3.37 -9.16
CA GLY A 144 -18.14 3.23 -8.13
C GLY A 144 -18.67 3.79 -6.82
N ILE A 145 -18.40 3.10 -5.73
CA ILE A 145 -18.81 3.52 -4.39
C ILE A 145 -17.62 3.86 -3.51
N TYR A 146 -17.87 4.68 -2.50
CA TYR A 146 -16.91 5.05 -1.47
C TYR A 146 -17.19 4.19 -0.24
N PRO A 147 -16.32 3.22 0.11
CA PRO A 147 -16.55 2.29 1.21
C PRO A 147 -16.63 2.96 2.58
N MET A 148 -15.82 4.00 2.81
CA MET A 148 -15.77 4.72 4.08
C MET A 148 -16.98 5.63 4.23
N LEU A 149 -17.77 5.42 5.28
CA LEU A 149 -18.93 6.24 5.64
C LEU A 149 -18.48 7.56 6.28
N GLN A 150 -19.44 8.49 6.51
CA GLN A 150 -19.13 9.81 7.10
C GLN A 150 -18.61 9.72 8.54
N ASP A 151 -18.99 8.68 9.28
CA ASP A 151 -18.52 8.36 10.63
C ASP A 151 -17.22 7.54 10.67
N GLU A 152 -16.54 7.42 9.52
CA GLU A 152 -15.30 6.68 9.36
C GLU A 152 -15.43 5.16 9.58
N THR A 153 -16.66 4.60 9.44
CA THR A 153 -16.92 3.16 9.44
C THR A 153 -17.06 2.61 8.02
N CYS A 154 -17.13 1.27 7.86
CA CYS A 154 -17.39 0.60 6.60
C CYS A 154 -18.12 -0.73 6.81
N HIS A 155 -18.87 -1.18 5.80
CA HIS A 155 -19.63 -2.43 5.81
C HIS A 155 -18.89 -3.61 5.17
N PHE A 156 -17.79 -3.35 4.49
CA PHE A 156 -16.97 -4.36 3.85
C PHE A 156 -15.51 -3.90 3.75
N LEU A 157 -14.64 -4.86 3.56
CA LEU A 157 -13.28 -4.68 3.09
C LEU A 157 -13.17 -5.29 1.70
N CYS A 158 -12.55 -4.57 0.77
CA CYS A 158 -12.18 -5.09 -0.54
C CYS A 158 -10.67 -4.98 -0.71
N ALA A 159 -10.02 -6.04 -1.21
CA ALA A 159 -8.62 -6.03 -1.61
C ALA A 159 -8.53 -6.21 -3.12
N ASP A 160 -7.77 -5.35 -3.80
CA ASP A 160 -7.59 -5.36 -5.24
C ASP A 160 -6.22 -5.95 -5.61
N PHE A 161 -6.23 -6.93 -6.50
CA PHE A 161 -5.05 -7.63 -7.04
C PHE A 161 -5.04 -7.47 -8.56
N ASP A 162 -4.15 -6.64 -9.11
CA ASP A 162 -4.04 -6.33 -10.54
C ASP A 162 -2.60 -6.37 -11.08
N ASP A 163 -1.63 -6.80 -10.26
CA ASP A 163 -0.24 -7.01 -10.69
C ASP A 163 -0.11 -8.34 -11.46
N GLU A 164 0.99 -8.53 -12.16
CA GLU A 164 1.32 -9.80 -12.82
C GLU A 164 1.35 -10.95 -11.80
N GLY A 165 0.59 -12.01 -12.08
CA GLY A 165 0.42 -13.14 -11.15
C GLY A 165 -0.66 -12.95 -10.08
N PHE A 166 -1.59 -12.00 -10.27
CA PHE A 166 -2.71 -11.71 -9.37
C PHE A 166 -3.52 -12.95 -8.95
N GLU A 167 -3.67 -13.94 -9.84
CA GLU A 167 -4.38 -15.18 -9.53
C GLU A 167 -3.73 -15.96 -8.40
N LYS A 168 -2.41 -16.02 -8.37
CA LYS A 168 -1.65 -16.67 -7.29
C LYS A 168 -1.69 -15.83 -6.01
N ASP A 169 -1.69 -14.50 -6.15
CA ASP A 169 -1.71 -13.57 -5.01
C ASP A 169 -3.05 -13.63 -4.27
N VAL A 170 -4.17 -13.58 -5.02
CA VAL A 170 -5.50 -13.70 -4.42
C VAL A 170 -5.75 -15.13 -3.90
N SER A 171 -5.15 -16.16 -4.52
CA SER A 171 -5.24 -17.54 -4.01
C SER A 171 -4.55 -17.68 -2.66
N ALA A 172 -3.37 -17.09 -2.47
CA ALA A 172 -2.69 -17.06 -1.17
C ALA A 172 -3.51 -16.29 -0.11
N PHE A 173 -4.13 -15.17 -0.50
CA PHE A 173 -5.02 -14.41 0.38
C PHE A 173 -6.27 -15.22 0.77
N ARG A 174 -6.89 -15.92 -0.20
CA ARG A 174 -8.05 -16.82 0.02
C ARG A 174 -7.71 -17.98 0.94
N GLU A 175 -6.52 -18.58 0.78
CA GLU A 175 -6.03 -19.66 1.63
C GLU A 175 -5.90 -19.20 3.10
N VAL A 176 -5.32 -18.04 3.34
CA VAL A 176 -5.24 -17.47 4.70
C VAL A 176 -6.64 -17.20 5.27
N CYS A 177 -7.56 -16.68 4.48
CA CYS A 177 -8.94 -16.48 4.91
C CYS A 177 -9.60 -17.82 5.30
N LYS A 178 -9.38 -18.88 4.53
CA LYS A 178 -9.90 -20.23 4.80
C LYS A 178 -9.32 -20.81 6.10
N GLU A 179 -8.03 -20.65 6.36
CA GLU A 179 -7.39 -21.09 7.61
C GLU A 179 -7.92 -20.36 8.85
N LEU A 180 -8.35 -19.12 8.68
CA LEU A 180 -8.88 -18.27 9.75
C LEU A 180 -10.40 -18.30 9.85
N ASP A 181 -11.09 -19.16 9.06
CA ASP A 181 -12.55 -19.23 8.93
C ASP A 181 -13.19 -17.88 8.59
N ILE A 182 -12.54 -17.11 7.72
CA ILE A 182 -13.02 -15.82 7.23
C ILE A 182 -13.74 -16.02 5.89
N PRO A 183 -15.06 -15.76 5.80
CA PRO A 183 -15.77 -15.77 4.53
C PRO A 183 -15.23 -14.73 3.57
N ILE A 184 -14.91 -15.15 2.36
CA ILE A 184 -14.35 -14.30 1.30
C ILE A 184 -15.03 -14.59 -0.03
N CYS A 185 -15.30 -13.55 -0.80
CA CYS A 185 -15.79 -13.62 -2.17
C CYS A 185 -14.75 -13.04 -3.12
N VAL A 186 -14.42 -13.76 -4.17
CA VAL A 186 -13.47 -13.27 -5.17
C VAL A 186 -14.19 -12.98 -6.48
N GLU A 187 -14.03 -11.76 -6.96
CA GLU A 187 -14.55 -11.26 -8.23
C GLU A 187 -13.42 -11.13 -9.24
N ARG A 188 -13.61 -11.62 -10.46
CA ARG A 188 -12.76 -11.21 -11.59
C ARG A 188 -13.10 -9.77 -11.93
N SER A 189 -12.10 -8.91 -11.97
CA SER A 189 -12.28 -7.48 -12.22
C SER A 189 -12.96 -7.19 -13.58
N ARG A 190 -13.49 -5.99 -13.74
CA ARG A 190 -14.15 -5.56 -14.98
C ARG A 190 -13.23 -5.65 -16.22
N SER A 191 -11.95 -5.42 -16.06
CA SER A 191 -10.96 -5.53 -17.15
C SER A 191 -10.61 -6.97 -17.50
N GLY A 192 -10.81 -7.91 -16.60
CA GLY A 192 -10.34 -9.29 -16.67
C GLY A 192 -8.88 -9.49 -16.26
N ASN A 193 -8.14 -8.41 -16.02
CA ASN A 193 -6.71 -8.43 -15.71
C ASN A 193 -6.43 -8.21 -14.20
N GLY A 194 -7.30 -8.70 -13.34
CA GLY A 194 -7.19 -8.58 -11.90
C GLY A 194 -8.40 -9.15 -11.20
N THR A 195 -8.38 -9.11 -9.87
CA THR A 195 -9.45 -9.61 -9.01
C THR A 195 -9.67 -8.69 -7.83
N HIS A 196 -10.92 -8.64 -7.36
CA HIS A 196 -11.28 -8.05 -6.08
C HIS A 196 -11.66 -9.14 -5.10
N ALA A 197 -11.08 -9.11 -3.92
CA ALA A 197 -11.42 -9.99 -2.81
C ALA A 197 -12.27 -9.21 -1.79
N TRP A 198 -13.51 -9.64 -1.59
CA TRP A 198 -14.51 -8.97 -0.76
C TRP A 198 -14.75 -9.72 0.53
N ILE A 199 -14.73 -9.02 1.66
CA ILE A 199 -15.10 -9.51 2.99
C ILE A 199 -16.17 -8.57 3.53
N PHE A 200 -17.36 -9.10 3.82
CA PHE A 200 -18.50 -8.33 4.29
C PHE A 200 -18.64 -8.44 5.81
N PHE A 201 -19.01 -7.34 6.46
CA PHE A 201 -19.24 -7.29 7.90
C PHE A 201 -20.74 -7.32 8.21
N ASP A 202 -21.12 -7.94 9.31
CA ASP A 202 -22.50 -7.98 9.78
C ASP A 202 -22.99 -6.61 10.28
N THR A 203 -22.10 -5.89 10.96
CA THR A 203 -22.27 -4.52 11.42
C THR A 203 -21.13 -3.65 10.90
N PRO A 204 -21.33 -2.32 10.75
CA PRO A 204 -20.23 -1.45 10.31
C PRO A 204 -19.12 -1.40 11.37
N ILE A 205 -17.88 -1.51 10.92
CA ILE A 205 -16.68 -1.43 11.76
C ILE A 205 -15.84 -0.22 11.35
N SER A 206 -14.94 0.26 12.23
CA SER A 206 -14.08 1.38 11.88
C SER A 206 -13.20 1.05 10.67
N ALA A 207 -13.01 2.00 9.76
CA ALA A 207 -12.14 1.84 8.59
C ALA A 207 -10.70 1.49 9.00
N ALA A 208 -10.23 2.05 10.13
CA ALA A 208 -8.93 1.71 10.70
C ALA A 208 -8.84 0.23 11.10
N THR A 209 -9.89 -0.32 11.75
CA THR A 209 -9.95 -1.74 12.13
C THR A 209 -10.02 -2.65 10.89
N ALA A 210 -10.90 -2.33 9.93
CA ALA A 210 -11.01 -3.07 8.67
C ALA A 210 -9.69 -3.11 7.91
N ARG A 211 -9.00 -1.98 7.80
CA ARG A 211 -7.69 -1.89 7.16
C ARG A 211 -6.62 -2.72 7.90
N LYS A 212 -6.57 -2.63 9.24
CA LYS A 212 -5.64 -3.46 10.04
C LYS A 212 -5.87 -4.93 9.81
N PHE A 213 -7.13 -5.34 9.82
CA PHE A 213 -7.54 -6.71 9.53
C PHE A 213 -7.07 -7.18 8.14
N GLY A 214 -7.39 -6.43 7.08
CA GLY A 214 -6.93 -6.74 5.73
C GLY A 214 -5.41 -6.75 5.58
N SER A 215 -4.72 -5.79 6.21
CA SER A 215 -3.25 -5.76 6.21
C SER A 215 -2.64 -6.98 6.92
N SER A 216 -3.25 -7.47 7.99
CA SER A 216 -2.78 -8.66 8.69
C SER A 216 -2.95 -9.93 7.86
N ILE A 217 -4.07 -10.07 7.14
CA ILE A 217 -4.29 -11.18 6.19
C ILE A 217 -3.26 -11.10 5.05
N LEU A 218 -3.04 -9.92 4.45
CA LEU A 218 -2.01 -9.71 3.42
C LEU A 218 -0.62 -10.09 3.93
N THR A 219 -0.27 -9.73 5.16
CA THR A 219 1.01 -10.11 5.78
C THR A 219 1.18 -11.62 5.82
N LYS A 220 0.15 -12.36 6.26
CA LYS A 220 0.18 -13.83 6.28
C LYS A 220 0.21 -14.44 4.87
N ALA A 221 -0.50 -13.84 3.92
CA ALA A 221 -0.44 -14.26 2.52
C ALA A 221 0.97 -14.07 1.93
N MET A 222 1.68 -13.01 2.30
CA MET A 222 3.08 -12.80 1.93
C MET A 222 4.03 -13.83 2.53
N GLU A 223 3.74 -14.35 3.73
CA GLU A 223 4.51 -15.43 4.34
C GLU A 223 4.36 -16.74 3.55
N LYS A 224 3.20 -16.96 2.92
CA LYS A 224 2.96 -18.10 2.04
C LYS A 224 3.49 -17.90 0.62
N ARG A 225 3.42 -16.66 0.12
CA ARG A 225 3.84 -16.28 -1.22
C ARG A 225 4.79 -15.08 -1.17
N GLY A 226 6.09 -15.35 -1.21
CA GLY A 226 7.14 -14.32 -1.11
C GLY A 226 7.18 -13.32 -2.27
N GLU A 227 6.55 -13.61 -3.42
CA GLU A 227 6.46 -12.70 -4.58
C GLU A 227 5.38 -11.62 -4.43
N LEU A 228 4.42 -11.79 -3.51
CA LEU A 228 3.34 -10.82 -3.29
C LEU A 228 3.91 -9.42 -2.96
N SER A 229 3.38 -8.41 -3.64
CA SER A 229 3.93 -7.05 -3.59
C SER A 229 3.46 -6.26 -2.37
N PHE A 230 4.32 -5.41 -1.81
CA PHE A 230 3.94 -4.43 -0.79
C PHE A 230 2.92 -3.39 -1.29
N LYS A 231 2.77 -3.20 -2.60
CA LYS A 231 1.75 -2.33 -3.19
C LYS A 231 0.32 -2.77 -2.85
N SER A 232 0.12 -4.07 -2.58
CA SER A 232 -1.19 -4.62 -2.18
C SER A 232 -1.75 -3.99 -0.90
N TYR A 233 -0.90 -3.41 -0.03
CA TYR A 233 -1.36 -2.68 1.17
C TYR A 233 -2.04 -1.35 0.83
N ASP A 234 -1.74 -0.74 -0.31
CA ASP A 234 -2.36 0.49 -0.77
C ASP A 234 -3.65 0.24 -1.56
N ARG A 235 -3.94 -1.02 -1.86
CA ARG A 235 -5.11 -1.48 -2.63
C ARG A 235 -6.20 -2.10 -1.78
N LEU A 236 -6.28 -1.72 -0.53
CA LEU A 236 -7.41 -2.01 0.34
C LEU A 236 -8.47 -0.92 0.23
N PHE A 237 -9.74 -1.31 0.30
CA PHE A 237 -10.88 -0.40 0.29
C PHE A 237 -11.77 -0.70 1.51
N PRO A 238 -11.76 0.17 2.54
CA PRO A 238 -11.03 1.44 2.64
C PRO A 238 -9.52 1.25 2.87
N ASN A 239 -8.70 2.17 2.30
CA ASN A 239 -7.26 2.20 2.54
C ASN A 239 -6.84 3.27 3.56
N GLN A 240 -7.78 4.07 4.04
CA GLN A 240 -7.58 5.19 4.95
C GLN A 240 -8.17 4.86 6.33
N ASP A 241 -7.58 5.43 7.38
CA ASP A 241 -8.09 5.32 8.75
C ASP A 241 -9.12 6.40 9.05
N THR A 242 -8.99 7.56 8.38
CA THR A 242 -9.82 8.75 8.58
C THR A 242 -10.26 9.35 7.25
N MET A 243 -11.38 10.04 7.23
CA MET A 243 -11.91 10.74 6.05
C MET A 243 -11.06 11.97 5.75
N PRO A 244 -10.56 12.14 4.49
CA PRO A 244 -9.93 13.39 4.08
C PRO A 244 -10.89 14.57 4.15
N GLU A 245 -10.42 15.73 4.56
CA GLU A 245 -11.23 16.95 4.61
C GLU A 245 -11.73 17.32 3.19
N GLY A 246 -13.04 17.46 3.04
CA GLY A 246 -13.69 17.72 1.76
C GLY A 246 -13.61 16.57 0.74
N GLY A 247 -13.07 15.40 1.13
CA GLY A 247 -12.96 14.21 0.31
C GLY A 247 -14.01 13.14 0.62
N PHE A 248 -13.94 12.03 -0.12
CA PHE A 248 -14.86 10.90 0.02
C PHE A 248 -14.15 9.58 0.37
N GLY A 249 -12.83 9.61 0.52
CA GLY A 249 -12.01 8.40 0.63
C GLY A 249 -11.69 7.80 -0.73
N ASN A 250 -11.16 6.59 -0.74
CA ASN A 250 -10.89 5.86 -1.96
C ASN A 250 -12.17 5.20 -2.51
N LEU A 251 -12.16 4.90 -3.80
CA LEU A 251 -13.30 4.42 -4.59
C LEU A 251 -13.05 3.00 -5.06
N VAL A 252 -14.08 2.14 -4.98
CA VAL A 252 -14.09 0.81 -5.62
C VAL A 252 -15.24 0.71 -6.62
N ALA A 253 -14.98 0.13 -7.80
CA ALA A 253 -16.03 -0.16 -8.77
C ALA A 253 -16.89 -1.33 -8.28
N LEU A 254 -18.21 -1.23 -8.46
CA LEU A 254 -19.13 -2.31 -8.13
C LEU A 254 -18.98 -3.49 -9.10
N PRO A 255 -19.16 -4.74 -8.61
CA PRO A 255 -19.14 -5.95 -9.43
C PRO A 255 -20.42 -6.12 -10.26
N LEU A 256 -20.46 -7.16 -11.07
CA LEU A 256 -21.61 -7.58 -11.88
C LEU A 256 -22.06 -6.56 -12.94
N GLN A 257 -21.18 -5.67 -13.39
CA GLN A 257 -21.50 -4.73 -14.47
C GLN A 257 -21.92 -5.48 -15.76
N GLY A 258 -23.07 -5.09 -16.31
CA GLY A 258 -23.74 -5.90 -17.32
C GLY A 258 -22.96 -6.10 -18.62
N LEU A 259 -22.24 -5.09 -19.11
CA LEU A 259 -21.42 -5.22 -20.33
C LEU A 259 -20.23 -6.16 -20.09
N ALA A 260 -19.55 -6.03 -18.96
CA ALA A 260 -18.38 -6.85 -18.62
C ALA A 260 -18.77 -8.32 -18.37
N ARG A 261 -19.96 -8.58 -17.77
CA ARG A 261 -20.46 -9.93 -17.56
C ARG A 261 -20.62 -10.73 -18.87
N LYS A 262 -20.98 -10.06 -19.96
CA LYS A 262 -21.15 -10.72 -21.28
C LYS A 262 -19.86 -11.38 -21.79
N VAL A 263 -18.71 -10.93 -21.31
CA VAL A 263 -17.38 -11.48 -21.67
C VAL A 263 -16.72 -12.21 -20.50
N GLY A 264 -17.48 -12.57 -19.46
CA GLY A 264 -17.01 -13.35 -18.30
C GLY A 264 -16.18 -12.53 -17.31
N ASN A 265 -16.25 -11.20 -17.33
CA ASN A 265 -15.60 -10.29 -16.40
C ASN A 265 -16.61 -9.66 -15.44
N SER A 266 -16.14 -9.02 -14.36
CA SER A 266 -16.98 -8.45 -13.29
C SER A 266 -17.93 -9.51 -12.69
N VAL A 267 -17.43 -10.71 -12.48
CA VAL A 267 -18.17 -11.89 -11.99
C VAL A 267 -17.43 -12.56 -10.85
N PHE A 268 -18.17 -13.14 -9.92
CA PHE A 268 -17.60 -13.94 -8.85
C PHE A 268 -17.15 -15.29 -9.38
N VAL A 269 -16.01 -15.75 -8.88
CA VAL A 269 -15.32 -16.95 -9.36
C VAL A 269 -14.97 -17.89 -8.21
N ASP A 270 -14.92 -19.19 -8.52
CA ASP A 270 -14.50 -20.25 -7.62
C ASP A 270 -12.97 -20.26 -7.36
N GLU A 271 -12.46 -21.29 -6.70
CA GLU A 271 -11.03 -21.46 -6.41
C GLU A 271 -10.19 -21.72 -7.69
N GLN A 272 -10.81 -22.17 -8.77
CA GLN A 272 -10.21 -22.41 -10.09
C GLN A 272 -10.43 -21.24 -11.07
N PHE A 273 -10.94 -20.12 -10.59
CA PHE A 273 -11.27 -18.93 -11.37
C PHE A 273 -12.37 -19.14 -12.43
N HIS A 274 -13.22 -20.17 -12.27
CA HIS A 274 -14.41 -20.33 -13.08
C HIS A 274 -15.54 -19.47 -12.52
N PRO A 275 -16.27 -18.72 -13.35
CA PRO A 275 -17.45 -18.01 -12.89
C PRO A 275 -18.52 -18.96 -12.35
N TYR A 276 -19.17 -18.59 -11.24
CA TYR A 276 -20.36 -19.31 -10.77
C TYR A 276 -21.49 -19.20 -11.80
N ASP A 277 -22.21 -20.30 -12.04
CA ASP A 277 -23.32 -20.37 -13.03
C ASP A 277 -24.47 -19.43 -12.68
N ASP A 278 -24.76 -19.28 -11.41
CA ASP A 278 -25.71 -18.31 -10.89
C ASP A 278 -25.05 -17.39 -9.85
N GLN A 279 -24.70 -16.19 -10.33
CA GLN A 279 -24.04 -15.17 -9.52
C GLN A 279 -24.92 -14.66 -8.36
N TRP A 280 -26.24 -14.68 -8.54
CA TRP A 280 -27.19 -14.20 -7.54
C TRP A 280 -27.41 -15.23 -6.44
N GLU A 281 -27.52 -16.51 -6.81
CA GLU A 281 -27.57 -17.62 -5.87
C GLU A 281 -26.29 -17.63 -5.01
N TYR A 282 -25.11 -17.51 -5.63
CA TYR A 282 -23.86 -17.39 -4.91
C TYR A 282 -23.86 -16.21 -3.93
N LEU A 283 -24.25 -15.00 -4.38
CA LEU A 283 -24.30 -13.82 -3.49
C LEU A 283 -25.30 -13.98 -2.34
N SER A 284 -26.40 -14.72 -2.54
CA SER A 284 -27.38 -14.95 -1.47
C SER A 284 -26.87 -15.89 -0.37
N THR A 285 -25.82 -16.69 -0.64
CA THR A 285 -25.17 -17.58 0.34
C THR A 285 -23.99 -16.93 1.06
N VAL A 286 -23.64 -15.69 0.72
CA VAL A 286 -22.47 -15.01 1.29
C VAL A 286 -22.66 -14.75 2.78
N LYS A 287 -21.72 -15.26 3.58
CA LYS A 287 -21.65 -15.01 5.01
C LYS A 287 -20.95 -13.69 5.31
N ARG A 288 -21.30 -13.09 6.43
CA ARG A 288 -20.69 -11.86 6.94
C ARG A 288 -19.84 -12.19 8.17
N VAL A 289 -18.77 -11.43 8.36
CA VAL A 289 -17.88 -11.56 9.53
C VAL A 289 -18.39 -10.63 10.62
N SER A 290 -18.47 -11.13 11.85
CA SER A 290 -18.88 -10.29 12.98
C SER A 290 -17.76 -9.30 13.39
N ALA A 291 -18.16 -8.16 13.93
CA ALA A 291 -17.22 -7.17 14.46
C ALA A 291 -16.29 -7.77 15.53
N ASP A 292 -16.83 -8.61 16.41
CA ASP A 292 -16.09 -9.29 17.48
C ASP A 292 -15.01 -10.24 16.91
N THR A 293 -15.35 -10.96 15.84
CA THR A 293 -14.39 -11.84 15.14
C THR A 293 -13.24 -11.02 14.55
N VAL A 294 -13.55 -9.89 13.90
CA VAL A 294 -12.53 -9.00 13.34
C VAL A 294 -11.62 -8.46 14.43
N GLU A 295 -12.17 -7.95 15.53
CA GLU A 295 -11.40 -7.41 16.65
C GLU A 295 -10.51 -8.48 17.29
N THR A 296 -11.07 -9.67 17.54
CA THR A 296 -10.33 -10.82 18.09
C THR A 296 -9.14 -11.19 17.21
N LEU A 297 -9.35 -11.27 15.88
CA LEU A 297 -8.29 -11.58 14.94
C LEU A 297 -7.25 -10.47 14.87
N VAL A 298 -7.65 -9.20 14.84
CA VAL A 298 -6.71 -8.06 14.86
C VAL A 298 -5.85 -8.07 16.13
N ILE A 299 -6.43 -8.41 17.28
CA ILE A 299 -5.69 -8.55 18.54
C ILE A 299 -4.74 -9.76 18.47
N SER A 300 -5.21 -10.90 17.96
CA SER A 300 -4.41 -12.13 17.87
C SER A 300 -3.21 -12.01 16.93
N PHE A 301 -3.33 -11.25 15.86
CA PHE A 301 -2.22 -10.95 14.95
C PHE A 301 -1.15 -10.09 15.63
N GLY A 302 -1.51 -9.39 16.70
CA GLY A 302 -0.61 -8.55 17.46
C GLY A 302 -0.02 -7.39 16.66
N LYS A 303 1.00 -6.73 17.25
CA LYS A 303 1.74 -5.66 16.56
C LYS A 303 2.61 -6.17 15.40
N ASP A 304 2.85 -7.46 15.34
CA ASP A 304 3.71 -8.11 14.34
C ASP A 304 3.01 -8.31 12.98
N GLY A 305 1.66 -8.33 12.95
CA GLY A 305 0.87 -8.44 11.72
C GLY A 305 0.82 -7.17 10.87
N GLU A 306 1.18 -6.02 11.41
CA GLU A 306 1.23 -4.77 10.65
C GLU A 306 2.59 -4.56 9.97
N LEU A 307 2.71 -4.94 8.70
CA LEU A 307 3.72 -4.33 7.83
C LEU A 307 3.53 -2.82 7.81
N GLY A 308 4.58 -2.09 8.11
CA GLY A 308 4.54 -0.64 8.18
C GLY A 308 4.56 -0.08 9.59
N LYS A 309 4.60 -0.88 10.65
CA LYS A 309 5.22 -0.42 11.90
C LYS A 309 6.73 -0.66 11.80
N LEU A 310 7.43 0.26 11.18
CA LEU A 310 8.77 0.56 11.64
C LEU A 310 8.60 0.87 13.12
N VAL A 311 9.10 -0.01 13.95
CA VAL A 311 9.12 0.21 15.39
C VAL A 311 9.99 1.45 15.58
N SER A 312 9.36 2.61 15.81
CA SER A 312 10.10 3.68 16.43
C SER A 312 10.47 3.17 17.82
N GLU A 313 11.72 3.30 18.22
CA GLU A 313 12.18 2.92 19.55
C GLU A 313 11.34 3.58 20.68
N SER A 314 10.63 4.66 20.36
CA SER A 314 9.72 5.38 21.25
C SER A 314 8.40 4.66 21.57
N ASP A 315 7.96 3.68 20.77
CA ASP A 315 6.66 3.01 20.95
C ASP A 315 6.75 1.68 21.72
N SER A 316 7.96 1.20 22.05
CA SER A 316 8.13 -0.03 22.82
C SER A 316 8.16 0.27 24.32
N LYS A 317 7.19 -0.27 25.03
CA LYS A 317 7.27 -0.28 26.49
C LYS A 317 8.47 -1.15 26.91
N PRO A 318 9.31 -0.70 27.88
CA PRO A 318 10.55 -1.41 28.25
C PRO A 318 10.37 -2.87 28.67
N TRP A 319 9.16 -3.27 29.03
CA TRP A 319 8.81 -4.62 29.51
C TRP A 319 8.11 -5.49 28.45
N GLU A 320 7.87 -4.99 27.22
CA GLU A 320 7.32 -5.77 26.13
C GLU A 320 8.47 -6.40 25.33
N THR A 321 8.63 -7.72 25.45
CA THR A 321 9.53 -8.50 24.58
C THR A 321 8.98 -8.51 23.16
N LYS A 322 9.69 -7.91 22.22
CA LYS A 322 9.37 -7.97 20.80
C LYS A 322 9.49 -9.41 20.34
N LYS A 323 8.38 -10.05 19.97
CA LYS A 323 8.42 -11.29 19.17
C LYS A 323 8.85 -10.89 17.76
N LYS A 324 10.13 -11.00 17.45
CA LYS A 324 10.59 -10.96 16.05
C LYS A 324 10.05 -12.21 15.36
N VAL A 325 9.43 -12.04 14.18
CA VAL A 325 9.15 -13.19 13.30
C VAL A 325 10.51 -13.77 12.93
N LYS A 326 10.84 -14.91 13.51
CA LYS A 326 12.16 -15.53 13.30
C LYS A 326 12.14 -16.25 11.97
N ILE A 327 13.09 -15.92 11.11
CA ILE A 327 13.53 -16.83 10.07
C ILE A 327 14.16 -18.01 10.80
N THR A 328 13.78 -19.21 10.41
CA THR A 328 14.34 -20.44 10.95
C THR A 328 15.38 -20.99 9.97
N HIS A 329 16.25 -21.87 10.43
CA HIS A 329 17.24 -22.55 9.60
C HIS A 329 16.62 -23.29 8.39
N SER A 330 15.33 -23.68 8.48
CA SER A 330 14.62 -24.33 7.38
C SER A 330 14.14 -23.36 6.27
N ASP A 331 14.18 -22.06 6.52
CA ASP A 331 13.76 -21.01 5.59
C ASP A 331 14.86 -20.61 4.59
N LEU A 332 16.11 -20.99 4.87
CA LEU A 332 17.32 -20.56 4.19
C LEU A 332 18.20 -21.76 3.83
N PRO A 333 19.04 -21.70 2.79
CA PRO A 333 20.05 -22.71 2.51
C PRO A 333 21.14 -22.71 3.61
N MET A 334 21.87 -23.81 3.73
CA MET A 334 23.00 -23.92 4.71
C MET A 334 24.09 -22.87 4.46
N VAL A 335 24.29 -22.51 3.21
CA VAL A 335 25.25 -21.47 2.78
C VAL A 335 24.58 -20.57 1.75
N LEU A 336 24.53 -19.28 2.02
CA LEU A 336 23.97 -18.30 1.12
C LEU A 336 25.07 -17.51 0.39
N ASN A 337 25.07 -17.55 -0.94
CA ASN A 337 26.05 -16.84 -1.76
C ASN A 337 25.51 -15.45 -2.14
N ILE A 338 25.99 -14.41 -1.50
CA ILE A 338 25.54 -13.03 -1.69
C ILE A 338 26.49 -12.32 -2.66
N VAL A 339 25.93 -11.58 -3.61
CA VAL A 339 26.71 -10.74 -4.51
C VAL A 339 26.54 -9.28 -4.12
N ARG A 340 27.62 -8.61 -3.78
CA ARG A 340 27.67 -7.18 -3.50
C ARG A 340 28.14 -6.44 -4.74
N ALA A 341 27.26 -5.60 -5.34
CA ALA A 341 27.56 -4.79 -6.51
C ALA A 341 27.00 -3.35 -6.35
N ASN A 342 26.25 -2.84 -7.33
CA ASN A 342 25.48 -1.60 -7.16
C ASN A 342 24.36 -1.74 -6.08
N MET A 343 23.82 -2.95 -5.90
CA MET A 343 22.96 -3.38 -4.81
C MET A 343 23.52 -4.67 -4.20
N ILE A 344 22.84 -5.21 -3.20
CA ILE A 344 23.13 -6.53 -2.62
C ILE A 344 22.15 -7.51 -3.23
N TYR A 345 22.64 -8.51 -3.94
CA TYR A 345 21.86 -9.53 -4.64
C TYR A 345 21.85 -10.82 -3.85
N ILE A 346 20.69 -11.31 -3.50
CA ILE A 346 20.44 -12.51 -2.73
C ILE A 346 19.73 -13.52 -3.65
N PRO A 347 20.30 -14.72 -3.92
CA PRO A 347 19.65 -15.71 -4.78
C PRO A 347 18.36 -16.24 -4.13
N THR A 348 17.31 -16.43 -4.93
CA THR A 348 15.97 -16.79 -4.41
C THR A 348 15.62 -18.27 -4.52
N ALA A 349 16.43 -19.07 -5.21
CA ALA A 349 16.09 -20.46 -5.57
C ALA A 349 15.81 -21.36 -4.36
N GLU A 350 16.54 -21.16 -3.26
CA GLU A 350 16.45 -21.99 -2.04
C GLU A 350 15.85 -21.24 -0.85
N LEU A 351 15.29 -20.04 -1.08
CA LEU A 351 14.65 -19.26 -0.05
C LEU A 351 13.17 -19.62 0.08
N SER A 352 12.71 -19.84 1.31
CA SER A 352 11.26 -19.92 1.58
C SER A 352 10.55 -18.59 1.28
N ALA A 353 9.23 -18.63 1.17
CA ALA A 353 8.42 -17.39 1.02
C ALA A 353 8.63 -16.45 2.20
N ASN A 354 8.75 -17.00 3.43
CA ASN A 354 9.02 -16.22 4.64
C ASN A 354 10.38 -15.51 4.55
N ALA A 355 11.46 -16.23 4.18
CA ALA A 355 12.79 -15.64 4.02
C ALA A 355 12.80 -14.52 2.97
N LYS A 356 12.20 -14.74 1.81
CA LYS A 356 12.04 -13.71 0.75
C LYS A 356 11.35 -12.47 1.28
N ASN A 357 10.28 -12.65 2.06
CA ASN A 357 9.52 -11.55 2.64
C ASN A 357 10.34 -10.79 3.69
N GLN A 358 11.03 -11.48 4.59
CA GLN A 358 11.88 -10.86 5.62
C GLN A 358 13.03 -10.06 4.99
N ILE A 359 13.68 -10.60 3.96
CA ILE A 359 14.74 -9.88 3.23
C ILE A 359 14.19 -8.61 2.57
N LYS A 360 13.03 -8.67 1.90
CA LYS A 360 12.40 -7.48 1.32
C LYS A 360 12.04 -6.43 2.37
N ARG A 361 11.63 -6.86 3.57
CA ARG A 361 11.30 -5.96 4.69
C ARG A 361 12.50 -5.14 5.17
N LEU A 362 13.73 -5.63 5.03
CA LEU A 362 14.93 -4.85 5.36
C LEU A 362 15.02 -3.55 4.53
N ALA A 363 14.48 -3.58 3.32
CA ALA A 363 14.48 -2.46 2.38
C ALA A 363 13.13 -1.74 2.30
N ALA A 364 12.22 -1.97 3.26
CA ALA A 364 10.88 -1.39 3.29
C ALA A 364 10.67 -0.54 4.54
N PHE A 365 10.01 0.62 4.37
CA PHE A 365 9.71 1.53 5.48
C PHE A 365 8.41 2.29 5.26
N LYS A 366 7.83 2.78 6.36
CA LYS A 366 6.65 3.65 6.32
C LYS A 366 6.94 4.94 5.58
N ASN A 367 6.05 5.34 4.68
CA ASN A 367 6.14 6.62 4.02
C ASN A 367 5.72 7.76 4.97
N PRO A 368 6.63 8.61 5.43
CA PRO A 368 6.29 9.70 6.35
C PRO A 368 5.27 10.67 5.76
N ASP A 369 5.29 10.89 4.43
CA ASP A 369 4.39 11.81 3.77
C ASP A 369 2.95 11.27 3.70
N PHE A 370 2.79 9.95 3.57
CA PHE A 370 1.48 9.32 3.69
C PHE A 370 0.88 9.57 5.08
N TYR A 371 1.61 9.22 6.13
CA TYR A 371 1.11 9.33 7.51
C TYR A 371 0.90 10.78 7.95
N ARG A 372 1.77 11.70 7.48
CA ARG A 372 1.57 13.13 7.71
C ARG A 372 0.30 13.64 7.02
N ALA A 373 0.10 13.29 5.75
CA ALA A 373 -1.09 13.68 5.00
C ALA A 373 -2.37 13.11 5.65
N GLN A 374 -2.35 11.83 6.06
CA GLN A 374 -3.47 11.21 6.77
C GLN A 374 -3.78 11.91 8.10
N ALA A 375 -2.77 12.21 8.92
CA ALA A 375 -2.94 12.92 10.18
C ALA A 375 -3.52 14.34 9.99
N MET A 376 -3.16 15.00 8.90
CA MET A 376 -3.68 16.32 8.51
C MET A 376 -4.99 16.24 7.71
N ARG A 377 -5.59 15.06 7.54
CA ARG A 377 -6.80 14.81 6.72
C ARG A 377 -6.69 15.30 5.27
N LEU A 378 -5.46 15.27 4.72
CA LEU A 378 -5.17 15.62 3.33
C LEU A 378 -5.32 14.39 2.42
N PRO A 379 -5.52 14.60 1.10
CA PRO A 379 -5.56 13.51 0.12
C PRO A 379 -4.25 12.71 0.09
N ILE A 380 -4.37 11.38 -0.01
CA ILE A 380 -3.25 10.43 0.01
C ILE A 380 -3.13 9.58 -1.26
N TYR A 381 -3.93 9.85 -2.29
CA TYR A 381 -4.07 9.03 -3.50
C TYR A 381 -2.76 8.84 -4.30
N ASP A 382 -1.80 9.75 -4.14
CA ASP A 382 -0.50 9.74 -4.81
C ASP A 382 0.67 9.29 -3.90
N LYS A 383 0.36 8.82 -2.68
CA LYS A 383 1.35 8.48 -1.67
C LYS A 383 1.19 7.02 -1.26
N PRO A 384 2.15 6.14 -1.58
CA PRO A 384 2.12 4.77 -1.08
C PRO A 384 2.30 4.77 0.44
N ARG A 385 1.65 3.85 1.12
CA ARG A 385 1.76 3.68 2.58
C ARG A 385 3.14 3.19 3.00
N ILE A 386 3.71 2.29 2.18
CA ILE A 386 5.03 1.69 2.39
C ILE A 386 5.89 1.99 1.18
N ILE A 387 7.10 2.47 1.42
CA ILE A 387 8.15 2.58 0.42
C ILE A 387 9.01 1.33 0.54
N CYS A 388 9.07 0.53 -0.52
CA CYS A 388 9.95 -0.62 -0.63
C CYS A 388 10.98 -0.34 -1.73
N THR A 389 12.26 -0.41 -1.37
CA THR A 389 13.39 -0.20 -2.27
C THR A 389 14.07 -1.52 -2.67
N ALA A 390 13.51 -2.66 -2.23
CA ALA A 390 13.90 -3.97 -2.75
C ALA A 390 13.37 -4.14 -4.17
N ASP A 391 14.18 -4.72 -5.04
CA ASP A 391 13.81 -5.10 -6.40
C ASP A 391 13.85 -6.62 -6.54
N ILE A 392 12.96 -7.18 -7.36
CA ILE A 392 12.93 -8.62 -7.67
C ILE A 392 13.34 -8.76 -9.12
N THR A 393 14.49 -9.34 -9.33
CA THR A 393 15.01 -9.68 -10.66
C THR A 393 14.95 -11.19 -10.85
N GLU A 394 15.16 -11.68 -12.06
CA GLU A 394 15.16 -13.11 -12.35
C GLU A 394 16.21 -13.84 -11.49
N GLY A 395 15.72 -14.63 -10.52
CA GLY A 395 16.55 -15.44 -9.62
C GLY A 395 17.15 -14.70 -8.40
N TYR A 396 16.94 -13.39 -8.23
CA TYR A 396 17.51 -12.61 -7.13
C TYR A 396 16.52 -11.63 -6.51
N ILE A 397 16.70 -11.40 -5.20
CA ILE A 397 16.20 -10.19 -4.52
C ILE A 397 17.37 -9.23 -4.41
N ALA A 398 17.20 -8.01 -4.92
CA ALA A 398 18.18 -6.94 -4.80
C ALA A 398 17.74 -5.93 -3.73
N ILE A 399 18.60 -5.67 -2.75
CA ILE A 399 18.36 -4.67 -1.70
C ILE A 399 19.47 -3.61 -1.72
N PRO A 400 19.17 -2.35 -1.31
CA PRO A 400 20.19 -1.31 -1.23
C PRO A 400 21.36 -1.68 -0.33
N ARG A 401 22.57 -1.26 -0.67
CA ARG A 401 23.79 -1.51 0.14
C ARG A 401 23.68 -0.97 1.57
N GLY A 402 22.86 0.04 1.83
CA GLY A 402 22.59 0.52 3.18
C GLY A 402 21.84 -0.48 4.08
N CYS A 403 21.33 -1.58 3.53
CA CYS A 403 20.71 -2.67 4.29
C CYS A 403 21.69 -3.81 4.63
N GLU A 404 22.99 -3.66 4.33
CA GLU A 404 23.99 -4.70 4.47
C GLU A 404 24.08 -5.25 5.89
N ASP A 405 24.28 -4.39 6.88
CA ASP A 405 24.39 -4.77 8.29
C ASP A 405 23.11 -5.46 8.80
N ALA A 406 21.94 -4.94 8.36
CA ALA A 406 20.65 -5.54 8.73
C ALA A 406 20.47 -6.94 8.13
N LEU A 407 20.96 -7.17 6.91
CA LEU A 407 20.96 -8.49 6.27
C LEU A 407 21.86 -9.47 7.03
N TYR A 408 23.09 -9.07 7.35
CA TYR A 408 24.02 -9.94 8.08
C TYR A 408 23.51 -10.29 9.47
N ASN A 409 22.97 -9.31 10.20
CA ASN A 409 22.32 -9.58 11.49
C ASN A 409 21.15 -10.57 11.37
N LEU A 410 20.36 -10.47 10.30
CA LEU A 410 19.25 -11.40 10.03
C LEU A 410 19.75 -12.83 9.77
N LEU A 411 20.84 -13.00 9.02
CA LEU A 411 21.45 -14.29 8.72
C LEU A 411 22.14 -14.89 9.94
N ASP A 412 22.85 -14.07 10.70
CA ASP A 412 23.52 -14.48 11.95
C ASP A 412 22.48 -14.93 13.02
N GLU A 413 21.34 -14.19 13.14
CA GLU A 413 20.24 -14.60 14.03
C GLU A 413 19.61 -15.95 13.59
N ALA A 414 19.68 -16.29 12.30
CA ALA A 414 19.19 -17.55 11.74
C ALA A 414 20.24 -18.68 11.73
N ASP A 415 21.45 -18.42 12.20
CA ASP A 415 22.60 -19.34 12.20
C ASP A 415 22.92 -19.88 10.79
N VAL A 416 22.88 -19.00 9.78
CA VAL A 416 23.16 -19.33 8.37
C VAL A 416 24.51 -18.79 7.94
N SER A 417 25.35 -19.66 7.43
CA SER A 417 26.62 -19.27 6.83
C SER A 417 26.40 -18.55 5.50
N TYR A 418 27.19 -17.53 5.22
CA TYR A 418 27.13 -16.83 3.94
C TYR A 418 28.50 -16.50 3.39
N THR A 419 28.59 -16.38 2.07
CA THR A 419 29.77 -15.90 1.35
C THR A 419 29.41 -14.61 0.61
N ILE A 420 30.38 -13.73 0.45
CA ILE A 420 30.18 -12.45 -0.24
C ILE A 420 31.11 -12.40 -1.46
N GLU A 421 30.52 -12.37 -2.64
CA GLU A 421 31.23 -12.06 -3.87
C GLU A 421 31.17 -10.53 -4.10
N ASP A 422 32.30 -9.86 -3.98
CA ASP A 422 32.39 -8.39 -4.19
C ASP A 422 32.59 -8.08 -5.68
N LYS A 423 31.55 -7.54 -6.29
CA LYS A 423 31.52 -7.01 -7.67
C LYS A 423 31.29 -5.49 -7.70
N THR A 424 31.63 -4.80 -6.62
CA THR A 424 31.50 -3.34 -6.60
C THR A 424 32.48 -2.70 -7.58
N ASN A 425 32.01 -1.70 -8.29
CA ASN A 425 32.89 -0.90 -9.15
C ASN A 425 33.73 0.04 -8.27
N ALA A 426 35.02 -0.15 -8.26
CA ALA A 426 35.96 0.71 -7.53
C ALA A 426 36.11 2.12 -8.13
N GLY A 427 35.56 2.33 -9.33
CA GLY A 427 35.77 3.55 -10.12
C GLY A 427 37.13 3.58 -10.82
N GLU A 428 37.32 4.57 -11.65
CA GLU A 428 38.60 4.82 -12.33
C GLU A 428 39.41 5.89 -11.59
N ALA A 429 40.71 5.70 -11.48
CA ALA A 429 41.58 6.67 -10.86
C ALA A 429 41.62 7.97 -11.68
N ILE A 430 41.44 9.10 -11.02
CA ILE A 430 41.57 10.41 -11.63
C ILE A 430 42.65 11.26 -10.92
N PRO A 431 43.45 12.02 -11.67
CA PRO A 431 44.47 12.89 -11.10
C PRO A 431 43.82 14.16 -10.53
N VAL A 432 43.29 14.06 -9.31
CA VAL A 432 42.60 15.13 -8.61
C VAL A 432 43.21 15.37 -7.23
N SER A 433 43.27 16.62 -6.81
CA SER A 433 43.68 17.03 -5.46
C SER A 433 42.69 18.04 -4.89
N PHE A 434 42.51 18.02 -3.57
CA PHE A 434 41.72 19.02 -2.87
C PHE A 434 42.53 20.30 -2.68
N ASN A 435 41.96 21.45 -3.09
CA ASN A 435 42.55 22.77 -2.96
C ASN A 435 41.76 23.57 -1.92
N GLY A 436 42.14 23.43 -0.65
CA GLY A 436 41.49 24.10 0.47
C GLY A 436 41.90 23.49 1.81
N GLU A 437 41.33 24.00 2.87
CA GLU A 437 41.49 23.48 4.23
C GLU A 437 40.13 23.18 4.83
N LEU A 438 40.01 22.04 5.51
CA LEU A 438 38.83 21.73 6.29
C LEU A 438 38.86 22.49 7.62
N ARG A 439 37.71 22.92 8.09
CA ARG A 439 37.55 23.46 9.42
C ARG A 439 37.67 22.33 10.45
N GLU A 440 38.01 22.68 11.68
CA GLU A 440 38.23 21.75 12.78
C GLU A 440 37.06 20.76 12.96
N GLU A 441 35.83 21.26 12.85
CA GLU A 441 34.62 20.42 12.96
C GLU A 441 34.32 19.55 11.72
N GLN A 442 34.95 19.86 10.56
CA GLN A 442 34.73 19.09 9.31
C GLN A 442 35.65 17.88 9.19
N GLN A 443 36.85 17.94 9.75
CA GLN A 443 37.85 16.88 9.64
C GLN A 443 37.36 15.55 10.22
N PRO A 444 36.81 15.47 11.46
CA PRO A 444 36.29 14.21 11.99
C PRO A 444 35.16 13.61 11.13
N ALA A 445 34.31 14.47 10.56
CA ALA A 445 33.24 14.02 9.68
C ALA A 445 33.77 13.44 8.36
N ALA A 446 34.80 14.05 7.78
CA ALA A 446 35.47 13.55 6.58
C ALA A 446 36.16 12.21 6.85
N ASP A 447 36.90 12.09 7.96
CA ASP A 447 37.63 10.89 8.34
C ASP A 447 36.66 9.72 8.60
N ALA A 448 35.54 9.97 9.27
CA ALA A 448 34.50 8.95 9.49
C ALA A 448 33.91 8.44 8.17
N LEU A 449 33.66 9.32 7.20
CA LEU A 449 33.14 8.95 5.88
C LEU A 449 34.19 8.24 5.01
N LEU A 450 35.45 8.59 5.13
CA LEU A 450 36.55 7.93 4.40
C LEU A 450 36.81 6.51 4.90
N ALA A 451 36.57 6.26 6.19
CA ALA A 451 36.72 4.94 6.81
C ALA A 451 35.63 3.94 6.39
N GLN A 452 34.53 4.38 5.79
CA GLN A 452 33.39 3.57 5.42
C GLN A 452 33.13 3.57 3.91
N ASN A 453 32.54 2.50 3.40
CA ASN A 453 32.09 2.42 2.00
C ASN A 453 30.77 3.13 1.77
N THR A 454 29.91 3.20 2.78
CA THR A 454 28.62 3.88 2.76
C THR A 454 28.45 4.71 4.02
N GLY A 455 27.76 5.86 3.93
CA GLY A 455 27.53 6.70 5.10
C GLY A 455 26.63 7.89 4.77
N VAL A 456 26.10 8.51 5.82
CA VAL A 456 25.27 9.72 5.72
C VAL A 456 25.88 10.82 6.57
N LEU A 457 26.21 11.96 5.93
CA LEU A 457 26.63 13.17 6.64
C LEU A 457 25.39 14.00 7.01
N SER A 458 24.94 13.90 8.26
CA SER A 458 23.90 14.76 8.83
C SER A 458 24.58 15.99 9.47
N ALA A 459 24.37 17.15 8.88
CA ALA A 459 24.97 18.39 9.35
C ALA A 459 24.06 19.58 9.09
N THR A 460 24.18 20.62 9.91
CA THR A 460 23.40 21.86 9.82
C THR A 460 23.62 22.61 8.49
N THR A 461 22.75 23.57 8.20
CA THR A 461 22.96 24.50 7.10
C THR A 461 24.26 25.29 7.37
N ALA A 462 25.02 25.59 6.31
CA ALA A 462 26.31 26.26 6.38
C ALA A 462 27.48 25.46 7.00
N PHE A 463 27.31 24.21 7.37
CA PHE A 463 28.40 23.31 7.81
C PHE A 463 29.50 23.18 6.73
N GLY A 464 29.17 23.34 5.46
CA GLY A 464 30.09 23.14 4.34
C GLY A 464 30.13 21.71 3.83
N LYS A 465 28.97 21.01 3.80
CA LYS A 465 28.85 19.63 3.28
C LYS A 465 29.50 19.41 1.92
N THR A 466 29.41 20.42 1.03
CA THR A 466 30.03 20.37 -0.31
C THR A 466 31.55 20.41 -0.25
N VAL A 467 32.11 21.16 0.71
CA VAL A 467 33.57 21.22 0.93
C VAL A 467 34.10 19.88 1.42
N VAL A 468 33.42 19.28 2.41
CA VAL A 468 33.74 17.92 2.91
C VAL A 468 33.67 16.88 1.77
N ALA A 469 32.63 16.94 0.94
CA ALA A 469 32.52 16.05 -0.21
C ALA A 469 33.67 16.27 -1.24
N SER A 470 34.04 17.51 -1.53
CA SER A 470 35.18 17.80 -2.40
C SER A 470 36.49 17.26 -1.82
N TYR A 471 36.69 17.40 -0.50
CA TYR A 471 37.83 16.80 0.19
C TYR A 471 37.88 15.29 0.03
N ILE A 472 36.72 14.59 0.25
CA ILE A 472 36.63 13.13 0.08
C ILE A 472 36.96 12.70 -1.35
N ILE A 473 36.50 13.44 -2.37
CA ILE A 473 36.84 13.18 -3.78
C ILE A 473 38.35 13.32 -3.99
N GLY A 474 38.96 14.38 -3.47
CA GLY A 474 40.40 14.59 -3.55
C GLY A 474 41.26 13.55 -2.83
N GLN A 475 40.72 12.92 -1.75
CA GLN A 475 41.38 11.84 -1.03
C GLN A 475 41.21 10.48 -1.72
N ARG A 476 40.00 10.18 -2.22
CA ARG A 476 39.73 8.92 -2.91
C ARG A 476 40.31 8.83 -4.30
N LYS A 477 40.48 9.99 -4.97
CA LYS A 477 41.06 10.12 -6.32
C LYS A 477 40.42 9.19 -7.35
N THR A 478 39.09 9.04 -7.27
CA THR A 478 38.30 8.22 -8.19
C THR A 478 37.20 9.03 -8.84
N ASN A 479 36.84 8.67 -10.07
CA ASN A 479 35.72 9.30 -10.75
C ASN A 479 34.45 9.21 -9.89
N THR A 480 33.71 10.30 -9.80
CA THR A 480 32.63 10.46 -8.83
C THR A 480 31.38 11.00 -9.51
N LEU A 481 30.23 10.35 -9.28
CA LEU A 481 28.93 10.83 -9.72
C LEU A 481 28.21 11.53 -8.55
N ILE A 482 27.76 12.77 -8.77
CA ILE A 482 27.00 13.54 -7.80
C ILE A 482 25.59 13.73 -8.30
N LEU A 483 24.60 13.20 -7.55
CA LEU A 483 23.18 13.31 -7.88
C LEU A 483 22.53 14.42 -7.07
N VAL A 484 21.87 15.35 -7.75
CA VAL A 484 21.10 16.44 -7.14
C VAL A 484 19.73 16.58 -7.78
N HIS A 485 18.74 17.07 -7.03
CA HIS A 485 17.35 17.13 -7.46
C HIS A 485 16.91 18.47 -8.08
N THR A 486 17.79 19.48 -8.12
CA THR A 486 17.48 20.78 -8.75
C THR A 486 18.65 21.32 -9.57
N GLN A 487 18.34 22.10 -10.61
CA GLN A 487 19.35 22.77 -11.43
C GLN A 487 20.14 23.82 -10.64
N ALA A 488 19.54 24.46 -9.66
CA ALA A 488 20.21 25.42 -8.79
C ALA A 488 21.32 24.75 -7.98
N LEU A 489 21.03 23.59 -7.37
CA LEU A 489 22.02 22.77 -6.67
C LEU A 489 23.11 22.26 -7.61
N MET A 490 22.74 21.80 -8.80
CA MET A 490 23.72 21.36 -9.81
C MET A 490 24.70 22.45 -10.15
N SER A 491 24.24 23.68 -10.39
CA SER A 491 25.10 24.84 -10.67
C SER A 491 25.97 25.20 -9.47
N GLN A 492 25.45 25.13 -8.26
CA GLN A 492 26.20 25.37 -7.02
C GLN A 492 27.28 24.31 -6.82
N TRP A 493 26.95 23.02 -6.97
CA TRP A 493 27.93 21.94 -6.87
C TRP A 493 29.05 22.08 -7.88
N LYS A 494 28.72 22.34 -9.16
CA LYS A 494 29.74 22.56 -10.20
C LYS A 494 30.71 23.65 -9.82
N LYS A 495 30.22 24.82 -9.40
CA LYS A 495 31.07 25.93 -8.96
C LYS A 495 31.96 25.57 -7.77
N SER A 496 31.39 24.82 -6.80
CA SER A 496 32.15 24.39 -5.63
C SER A 496 33.27 23.41 -6.00
N LEU A 497 32.94 22.42 -6.86
CA LEU A 497 33.96 21.46 -7.32
C LEU A 497 35.08 22.14 -8.11
N GLU A 498 34.75 23.06 -9.01
CA GLU A 498 35.74 23.85 -9.76
C GLU A 498 36.59 24.76 -8.85
N SER A 499 36.06 25.15 -7.68
CA SER A 499 36.81 25.97 -6.70
C SER A 499 37.70 25.15 -5.77
N PHE A 500 37.23 23.96 -5.33
CA PHE A 500 37.89 23.15 -4.31
C PHE A 500 38.69 21.97 -4.86
N LEU A 501 38.54 21.64 -6.15
CA LEU A 501 39.30 20.56 -6.78
C LEU A 501 40.23 21.09 -7.87
N HIS A 502 41.45 20.61 -7.84
CA HIS A 502 42.41 20.78 -8.91
C HIS A 502 42.60 19.47 -9.65
N PHE A 503 42.43 19.50 -10.96
CA PHE A 503 42.58 18.32 -11.83
C PHE A 503 43.86 18.51 -12.67
N ASP A 504 44.80 17.59 -12.50
CA ASP A 504 46.03 17.57 -13.30
C ASP A 504 45.77 16.81 -14.62
N ILE A 505 44.93 17.42 -15.45
CA ILE A 505 44.49 16.88 -16.75
C ILE A 505 44.76 17.94 -17.83
N THR A 506 45.50 17.55 -18.88
CA THR A 506 45.71 18.40 -20.05
C THR A 506 44.42 18.46 -20.86
N PRO A 507 43.83 19.64 -21.11
CA PRO A 507 42.64 19.74 -21.95
C PRO A 507 42.90 19.16 -23.35
N PRO A 508 41.96 18.48 -23.97
CA PRO A 508 42.10 17.98 -25.33
C PRO A 508 42.29 19.14 -26.30
N GLU A 509 43.14 18.95 -27.34
CA GLU A 509 43.39 19.96 -28.34
C GLU A 509 42.11 20.47 -29.00
N GLU A 510 41.89 21.79 -29.03
CA GLU A 510 40.72 22.40 -29.64
C GLU A 510 40.68 22.07 -31.13
N LYS A 511 39.74 21.24 -31.59
CA LYS A 511 39.46 21.06 -33.02
C LYS A 511 38.95 22.41 -33.56
N LYS A 512 39.73 23.03 -34.48
CA LYS A 512 39.36 24.28 -35.17
C LYS A 512 38.10 24.05 -36.01
N GLY A 513 36.91 24.35 -35.46
CA GLY A 513 35.60 24.29 -36.13
C GLY A 513 34.86 25.63 -36.02
N ARG A 514 34.08 25.99 -37.08
CA ARG A 514 33.19 27.17 -37.06
C ARG A 514 31.99 26.88 -36.12
N GLY A 515 32.10 27.20 -34.82
CA GLY A 515 31.04 27.07 -33.84
C GLY A 515 31.37 27.78 -32.52
N ARG A 516 30.38 27.97 -31.61
CA ARG A 516 30.61 28.48 -30.26
C ARG A 516 31.68 27.61 -29.58
N LYS A 517 32.77 28.22 -29.10
CA LYS A 517 33.81 27.54 -28.32
C LYS A 517 33.16 26.83 -27.13
N LYS A 518 33.21 25.49 -27.10
CA LYS A 518 32.89 24.72 -25.91
C LYS A 518 34.04 24.90 -24.92
N VAL A 519 33.78 25.56 -23.81
CA VAL A 519 34.73 25.62 -22.69
C VAL A 519 34.82 24.21 -22.10
N TRP A 520 36.01 23.64 -22.17
CA TRP A 520 36.27 22.34 -21.53
C TRP A 520 36.20 22.49 -20.00
N SER A 521 35.65 21.52 -19.33
CA SER A 521 35.58 21.45 -17.86
C SER A 521 35.82 20.01 -17.42
N SER A 522 36.63 19.81 -16.39
CA SER A 522 36.82 18.51 -15.73
C SER A 522 35.56 18.02 -15.00
N VAL A 523 34.56 18.89 -14.84
CA VAL A 523 33.28 18.57 -14.22
C VAL A 523 32.20 18.53 -15.29
N GLY A 524 31.78 17.33 -15.65
CA GLY A 524 30.64 17.06 -16.54
C GLY A 524 29.30 17.37 -15.87
N VAL A 525 28.29 17.74 -16.66
CA VAL A 525 26.93 17.98 -16.18
C VAL A 525 25.95 17.24 -17.06
N LEU A 526 25.08 16.42 -16.43
CA LEU A 526 23.95 15.72 -17.04
C LEU A 526 22.65 16.32 -16.51
N GLY A 527 21.82 16.91 -17.37
CA GLY A 527 20.53 17.52 -16.97
C GLY A 527 19.52 17.50 -18.12
N GLN A 528 18.26 17.84 -17.85
CA GLN A 528 17.21 17.88 -18.88
C GLN A 528 17.70 18.63 -20.13
N GLU A 529 17.78 17.91 -21.26
CA GLU A 529 18.12 18.36 -22.63
C GLU A 529 19.58 18.68 -22.96
N LYS A 530 20.54 18.61 -22.05
CA LYS A 530 21.95 18.81 -22.40
C LYS A 530 22.87 17.82 -21.73
N ILE A 531 23.34 16.86 -22.50
CA ILE A 531 24.50 16.06 -22.13
C ILE A 531 25.75 16.87 -22.46
N LEU A 532 26.37 17.44 -21.44
CA LEU A 532 27.74 18.01 -21.55
C LEU A 532 28.70 16.99 -20.94
N CYS A 533 28.79 15.80 -21.55
CA CYS A 533 29.91 14.90 -21.33
C CYS A 533 31.00 15.27 -22.34
N THR A 534 32.14 15.64 -21.86
CA THR A 534 33.39 15.46 -22.60
C THR A 534 33.79 14.01 -22.38
N GLU A 535 33.82 13.19 -23.44
CA GLU A 535 34.46 11.88 -23.41
C GLU A 535 35.87 12.03 -22.86
N LEU A 536 36.15 11.31 -21.76
CA LEU A 536 37.53 11.08 -21.29
C LEU A 536 38.17 10.00 -22.15
#